data_3271c86bc3e42d212ff4eba4e120ae01
#
_entry.id   3271c86bc3e42d212ff4eba4e120ae01
#
_cell.length_a   1.000
_cell.length_b   1.000
_cell.length_c   1.000
_cell.angle_alpha   90.00
_cell.angle_beta   90.00
_cell.angle_gamma   90.00
#
_symmetry.space_group_name_H-M   'P 1'
#
loop_
_entity.id
_entity.type
_entity.pdbx_description
1 polymer ?
#
loop_
_entity_poly.entity_id
_entity_poly.type
_entity_poly.pdbx_seq_one_letter_code
_entity_poly.pdbx_strand_id
1 'polypeptide(L)'
;MARDYNFWIYIVTNRNHSVLYSVLYIGVTNRLSRRIWEHREGSGSGFAADYRCTKLMYYEWYRDVRDAIAREGQLKKWSRSKKIGLINRLNPSWRDLGADVLQNR
;
A
#
# COMPACT_ATOMS: atom_id res chain seq x y z
N MET A 1 -18.50 22.83 5.15
CA MET A 1 -17.28 22.30 4.52
C MET A 1 -17.38 20.79 4.42
N ALA A 2 -17.22 20.27 3.22
CA ALA A 2 -17.31 18.82 3.02
C ALA A 2 -16.09 18.12 3.64
N ARG A 3 -16.33 17.06 4.36
CA ARG A 3 -15.27 16.20 4.85
C ARG A 3 -14.89 15.22 3.76
N ASP A 4 -13.61 14.98 3.59
CA ASP A 4 -13.12 13.94 2.71
C ASP A 4 -13.20 12.60 3.44
N TYR A 5 -14.20 11.81 3.06
CA TYR A 5 -14.36 10.44 3.58
C TYR A 5 -13.65 9.47 2.64
N ASN A 6 -12.33 9.64 2.54
CA ASN A 6 -11.50 8.80 1.69
C ASN A 6 -10.45 8.11 2.56
N PHE A 7 -10.51 6.79 2.55
CA PHE A 7 -9.55 5.96 3.28
C PHE A 7 -9.08 4.87 2.34
N TRP A 8 -7.81 4.55 2.40
CA TRP A 8 -7.22 3.52 1.57
C TRP A 8 -6.44 2.54 2.42
N ILE A 9 -6.58 1.25 2.10
CA ILE A 9 -5.53 0.30 2.45
C ILE A 9 -4.58 0.21 1.27
N TYR A 10 -3.33 -0.05 1.55
CA TYR A 10 -2.33 -0.12 0.50
C TYR A 10 -1.26 -1.15 0.86
N ILE A 11 -0.61 -1.68 -0.17
CA ILE A 11 0.53 -2.59 -0.01
C ILE A 11 1.70 -1.97 -0.75
N VAL A 12 2.80 -1.73 -0.03
CA VAL A 12 4.06 -1.28 -0.60
C VAL A 12 5.11 -2.36 -0.44
N THR A 13 6.07 -2.37 -1.35
CA THR A 13 7.13 -3.36 -1.35
C THR A 13 8.50 -2.69 -1.57
N ASN A 14 9.55 -3.42 -1.24
CA ASN A 14 10.92 -2.96 -1.49
C ASN A 14 11.32 -3.23 -2.95
N ARG A 15 12.54 -2.84 -3.32
CA ARG A 15 13.05 -2.96 -4.69
C ARG A 15 13.54 -4.35 -5.07
N ASN A 16 13.24 -5.36 -4.28
CA ASN A 16 13.64 -6.72 -4.61
C ASN A 16 12.88 -7.18 -5.85
N HIS A 17 13.59 -7.67 -6.86
CA HIS A 17 13.00 -8.15 -8.11
C HIS A 17 12.34 -9.52 -7.96
N SER A 18 12.54 -10.20 -6.84
CA SER A 18 11.95 -11.50 -6.60
C SER A 18 10.65 -11.36 -5.81
N VAL A 19 9.54 -11.80 -6.41
CA VAL A 19 8.24 -11.84 -5.75
C VAL A 19 8.30 -12.67 -4.46
N LEU A 20 9.12 -13.73 -4.44
CA LEU A 20 9.24 -14.63 -3.30
C LEU A 20 9.93 -13.99 -2.09
N TYR A 21 10.83 -13.04 -2.33
CA TYR A 21 11.66 -12.46 -1.26
C TYR A 21 11.33 -11.00 -0.97
N SER A 22 10.39 -10.41 -1.69
CA SER A 22 9.99 -9.02 -1.46
C SER A 22 9.30 -8.88 -0.10
N VAL A 23 9.58 -7.77 0.58
CA VAL A 23 8.86 -7.40 1.79
C VAL A 23 7.54 -6.76 1.39
N LEU A 24 6.44 -7.18 2.00
CA LEU A 24 5.12 -6.61 1.77
C LEU A 24 4.66 -5.89 3.03
N TYR A 25 4.50 -4.59 2.95
CA TYR A 25 3.99 -3.78 4.06
C TYR A 25 2.58 -3.31 3.75
N ILE A 26 1.67 -3.53 4.69
CA ILE A 26 0.25 -3.14 4.55
C ILE A 26 -0.01 -1.98 5.49
N GLY A 27 -0.62 -0.93 4.98
CA GLY A 27 -0.98 0.23 5.78
C GLY A 27 -2.37 0.75 5.44
N VAL A 28 -2.84 1.68 6.27
CA VAL A 28 -4.08 2.41 6.04
C VAL A 28 -3.77 3.90 6.12
N THR A 29 -4.42 4.69 5.26
CA THR A 29 -4.20 6.13 5.23
C THR A 29 -5.47 6.83 4.73
N ASN A 30 -5.64 8.08 5.11
CA ASN A 30 -6.67 8.95 4.54
C ASN A 30 -6.13 9.84 3.42
N ARG A 31 -4.84 9.75 3.09
CA ARG A 31 -4.18 10.53 2.04
C ARG A 31 -3.16 9.67 1.31
N LEU A 32 -3.63 8.93 0.33
CA LEU A 32 -2.79 7.94 -0.35
C LEU A 32 -1.58 8.57 -1.03
N SER A 33 -1.77 9.65 -1.79
CA SER A 33 -0.67 10.29 -2.51
C SER A 33 0.41 10.80 -1.56
N ARG A 34 0.01 11.42 -0.46
CA ARG A 34 0.96 11.90 0.56
C ARG A 34 1.73 10.74 1.19
N ARG A 35 1.00 9.67 1.54
CA ARG A 35 1.63 8.52 2.19
C ARG A 35 2.65 7.83 1.26
N ILE A 36 2.31 7.70 -0.01
CA ILE A 36 3.23 7.11 -0.99
C ILE A 36 4.46 8.01 -1.19
N TRP A 37 4.26 9.31 -1.23
CA TRP A 37 5.38 10.25 -1.29
C TRP A 37 6.31 10.08 -0.09
N GLU A 38 5.73 9.98 1.12
CA GLU A 38 6.51 9.76 2.36
C GLU A 38 7.31 8.46 2.30
N HIS A 39 6.71 7.39 1.79
CA HIS A 39 7.42 6.12 1.62
C HIS A 39 8.60 6.26 0.65
N ARG A 40 8.42 6.98 -0.43
CA ARG A 40 9.48 7.18 -1.43
C ARG A 40 10.63 8.01 -0.89
N GLU A 41 10.31 9.04 -0.12
CA GLU A 41 11.31 9.92 0.45
C GLU A 41 12.01 9.31 1.66
N GLY A 42 11.48 8.19 2.18
CA GLY A 42 12.05 7.56 3.37
C GLY A 42 11.85 8.40 4.62
N SER A 43 10.90 9.34 4.60
CA SER A 43 10.67 10.26 5.72
C SER A 43 9.87 9.64 6.85
N GLY A 44 9.26 8.48 6.60
CA GLY A 44 8.58 7.75 7.64
C GLY A 44 9.56 6.97 8.49
N SER A 45 9.09 6.52 9.66
CA SER A 45 9.86 5.65 10.54
C SER A 45 9.22 4.26 10.59
N GLY A 46 9.95 3.29 11.12
CA GLY A 46 9.46 1.95 11.36
C GLY A 46 9.77 0.98 10.23
N PHE A 47 9.00 -0.10 10.19
CA PHE A 47 9.26 -1.26 9.33
C PHE A 47 9.38 -0.90 7.85
N ALA A 48 8.43 -0.15 7.32
CA ALA A 48 8.42 0.18 5.89
C ALA A 48 9.64 0.98 5.48
N ALA A 49 10.08 1.93 6.33
CA ALA A 49 11.27 2.73 6.07
C ALA A 49 12.53 1.88 6.16
N ASP A 50 12.61 1.01 7.17
CA ASP A 50 13.78 0.15 7.39
C ASP A 50 14.02 -0.79 6.22
N TYR A 51 12.96 -1.30 5.61
CA TYR A 51 13.05 -2.23 4.49
C TYR A 51 12.89 -1.53 3.13
N ARG A 52 12.86 -0.20 3.10
CA ARG A 52 12.76 0.60 1.86
C ARG A 52 11.56 0.18 0.99
N CYS A 53 10.40 0.07 1.62
CA CYS A 53 9.16 -0.24 0.91
C CYS A 53 8.65 1.02 0.22
N THR A 54 9.11 1.25 -1.00
CA THR A 54 8.87 2.48 -1.77
C THR A 54 7.95 2.30 -2.96
N LYS A 55 7.68 1.06 -3.37
CA LYS A 55 6.85 0.78 -4.54
C LYS A 55 5.44 0.41 -4.11
N LEU A 56 4.44 1.07 -4.69
CA LEU A 56 3.03 0.78 -4.44
C LEU A 56 2.57 -0.34 -5.36
N MET A 57 2.14 -1.45 -4.76
CA MET A 57 1.70 -2.64 -5.51
C MET A 57 0.20 -2.78 -5.59
N TYR A 58 -0.55 -2.23 -4.61
CA TYR A 58 -1.97 -2.48 -4.49
C TYR A 58 -2.59 -1.43 -3.57
N TYR A 59 -3.85 -1.06 -3.84
CA TYR A 59 -4.64 -0.24 -2.92
C TYR A 59 -6.13 -0.50 -3.13
N GLU A 60 -6.90 -0.25 -2.06
CA GLU A 60 -8.36 -0.30 -2.05
C GLU A 60 -8.88 0.96 -1.37
N TRP A 61 -9.98 1.48 -1.86
CA TRP A 61 -10.62 2.67 -1.29
C TRP A 61 -11.79 2.26 -0.39
N TYR A 62 -11.95 3.00 0.71
CA TYR A 62 -13.07 2.86 1.64
C TYR A 62 -13.60 4.22 2.03
N ARG A 63 -14.91 4.31 2.13
CA ARG A 63 -15.56 5.54 2.60
C ARG A 63 -15.51 5.65 4.12
N ASP A 64 -15.57 4.54 4.83
CA ASP A 64 -15.58 4.48 6.29
C ASP A 64 -14.24 3.96 6.81
N VAL A 65 -13.65 4.71 7.74
CA VAL A 65 -12.33 4.35 8.31
C VAL A 65 -12.38 2.99 9.02
N ARG A 66 -13.53 2.63 9.62
CA ARG A 66 -13.67 1.35 10.31
C ARG A 66 -13.55 0.18 9.35
N ASP A 67 -14.11 0.33 8.16
CA ASP A 67 -14.01 -0.71 7.12
C ASP A 67 -12.56 -0.82 6.62
N ALA A 68 -11.89 0.29 6.44
CA ALA A 68 -10.49 0.29 6.02
C ALA A 68 -9.59 -0.39 7.05
N ILE A 69 -9.79 -0.07 8.34
CA ILE A 69 -9.01 -0.66 9.43
C ILE A 69 -9.29 -2.17 9.53
N ALA A 70 -10.56 -2.56 9.39
CA ALA A 70 -10.94 -3.98 9.42
C ALA A 70 -10.26 -4.75 8.28
N ARG A 71 -10.22 -4.15 7.08
CA ARG A 71 -9.56 -4.76 5.93
C ARG A 71 -8.05 -4.87 6.12
N GLU A 72 -7.44 -3.83 6.66
CA GLU A 72 -6.01 -3.87 6.98
C GLU A 72 -5.70 -5.03 7.92
N GLY A 73 -6.48 -5.16 8.99
CA GLY A 73 -6.30 -6.24 9.96
C GLY A 73 -6.49 -7.61 9.33
N GLN A 74 -7.47 -7.76 8.44
CA GLN A 74 -7.71 -8.99 7.71
C GLN A 74 -6.50 -9.35 6.83
N LEU A 75 -6.02 -8.40 6.03
CA LEU A 75 -4.92 -8.63 5.11
C LEU A 75 -3.62 -8.97 5.84
N LYS A 76 -3.39 -8.35 6.99
CA LYS A 76 -2.20 -8.64 7.79
C LYS A 76 -2.16 -10.09 8.28
N LYS A 77 -3.33 -10.70 8.45
CA LYS A 77 -3.43 -12.10 8.88
C LYS A 77 -3.34 -13.09 7.72
N TRP A 78 -3.46 -12.62 6.48
CA TRP A 78 -3.37 -13.49 5.32
C TRP A 78 -1.95 -14.05 5.14
N SER A 79 -1.88 -15.25 4.57
CA SER A 79 -0.59 -15.79 4.15
C SER A 79 0.04 -14.93 3.08
N ARG A 80 1.35 -15.02 2.92
CA ARG A 80 2.05 -14.33 1.85
C ARG A 80 1.48 -14.69 0.48
N SER A 81 1.18 -15.97 0.27
CA SER A 81 0.61 -16.45 -0.98
C SER A 81 -0.70 -15.75 -1.33
N LYS A 82 -1.58 -15.55 -0.34
CA LYS A 82 -2.84 -14.85 -0.54
C LYS A 82 -2.62 -13.37 -0.87
N LYS A 83 -1.68 -12.72 -0.20
CA LYS A 83 -1.34 -11.33 -0.46
C LYS A 83 -0.81 -11.16 -1.90
N ILE A 84 0.05 -12.05 -2.32
CA ILE A 84 0.59 -12.05 -3.69
C ILE A 84 -0.55 -12.25 -4.70
N GLY A 85 -1.46 -13.18 -4.43
CA GLY A 85 -2.63 -13.41 -5.28
C GLY A 85 -3.49 -12.16 -5.43
N LEU A 86 -3.68 -11.43 -4.32
CA LEU A 86 -4.44 -10.19 -4.34
C LEU A 86 -3.76 -9.14 -5.23
N ILE A 87 -2.45 -8.98 -5.10
CA ILE A 87 -1.68 -8.05 -5.94
C ILE A 87 -1.81 -8.44 -7.41
N ASN A 88 -1.66 -9.71 -7.72
CA ASN A 88 -1.72 -10.19 -9.10
C ASN A 88 -3.05 -9.93 -9.79
N ARG A 89 -4.14 -9.84 -9.03
CA ARG A 89 -5.47 -9.56 -9.60
C ARG A 89 -5.58 -8.13 -10.12
N LEU A 90 -5.01 -7.17 -9.40
CA LEU A 90 -5.04 -5.75 -9.80
C LEU A 90 -3.81 -5.37 -10.62
N ASN A 91 -2.68 -5.92 -10.30
CA ASN A 91 -1.38 -5.48 -10.81
C ASN A 91 -0.52 -6.69 -11.19
N PRO A 92 -0.92 -7.45 -12.24
CA PRO A 92 -0.25 -8.69 -12.59
C PRO A 92 1.21 -8.50 -13.00
N SER A 93 1.57 -7.32 -13.48
CA SER A 93 2.95 -7.03 -13.88
C SER A 93 3.81 -6.49 -12.74
N TRP A 94 3.23 -6.29 -11.55
CA TRP A 94 3.94 -5.75 -10.38
C TRP A 94 4.63 -4.42 -10.65
N ARG A 95 4.00 -3.58 -11.48
CA ARG A 95 4.52 -2.23 -11.72
C ARG A 95 4.24 -1.34 -10.53
N ASP A 96 5.04 -0.31 -10.36
CA ASP A 96 4.84 0.66 -9.29
C ASP A 96 3.66 1.58 -9.63
N LEU A 97 2.54 1.39 -8.92
CA LEU A 97 1.34 2.20 -9.09
C LEU A 97 1.48 3.60 -8.48
N GLY A 98 2.56 3.82 -7.73
CA GLY A 98 2.79 5.09 -7.07
C GLY A 98 2.93 6.26 -8.03
N ALA A 99 3.47 6.02 -9.23
CA ALA A 99 3.58 7.06 -10.25
C ALA A 99 2.20 7.62 -10.61
N ASP A 100 1.21 6.74 -10.81
CA ASP A 100 -0.15 7.16 -11.15
C ASP A 100 -0.80 7.93 -10.01
N VAL A 101 -0.61 7.48 -8.78
CA VAL A 101 -1.17 8.11 -7.59
C VAL A 101 -0.57 9.51 -7.38
N LEU A 102 0.74 9.66 -7.58
CA LEU A 102 1.43 10.93 -7.38
C LEU A 102 1.10 11.95 -8.46
N GLN A 103 0.81 11.52 -9.68
CA GLN A 103 0.43 12.42 -10.76
C GLN A 103 -0.93 13.06 -10.55
N ASN A 104 -1.81 12.42 -9.82
CA ASN A 104 -3.22 12.84 -9.65
C ASN A 104 -3.48 13.54 -8.32
N ARG A 105 -2.47 14.01 -7.66
CA ARG A 105 -2.66 14.70 -6.39
C ARG A 105 -3.00 16.19 -6.54
#